data_302dbf56ba2f87346889589b3dbfa475
#
_entry.id   302dbf56ba2f87346889589b3dbfa475
#
_cell.length_a   1.000
_cell.length_b   1.000
_cell.length_c   1.000
_cell.angle_alpha   90.00
_cell.angle_beta   90.00
_cell.angle_gamma   90.00
#
_symmetry.space_group_name_H-M   'P 1'
#
loop_
_entity.id
_entity.type
_entity.pdbx_description
1 polymer ?
#
loop_
_entity_poly.entity_id
_entity_poly.type
_entity_poly.pdbx_seq_one_letter_code
_entity_poly.pdbx_strand_id
1 'polypeptide(L)'
;MDTLMQLVTKGNDFLWSFLLLVLLCGTGLYYTVRLRFIQVRKFGEGVRQVFGHFSMNGEKHEKGEMTPFQSIATAIAAQVGTGNLAGAATALIGGGPGAIFWMWVSAFLGMATIYGEAVLAQTYKTEVNGEVTGGPVYYIKAAFKGTFGKALSTLFAVFIILALGFMGNMVQSNSIGAAFVEAFQVFHVELSPVIVGVVVAVIAAVIFLGGTKSLATVVEKIVPIMAGVYIVGSLVLICMNITALPAAFLSILKGAFDPQAVLGAGAGITVREAIRYGVARGLFSNEAGMGSTPHAHARAKAESPHHQGLCAMVSVFIDTFIVLNLTVFSVLTTGVMSTGKDGTALTQAAFMKGFGSAGIIFVAVCLFFFAFSTILSWHFFGLVNVKYLFGEKASKLYSLIVVVCIVIGSCLKLELVWSLADFFNGLMVIPNVLALLALSGLVARASKER
;
A
#
# COMPACT_ATOMS: atom_id res chain seq x y z
N MET A 1 11.53 -10.38 -24.96
CA MET A 1 11.21 -10.31 -23.54
C MET A 1 12.40 -9.83 -22.71
N ASP A 2 13.58 -10.35 -22.97
CA ASP A 2 14.82 -10.03 -22.23
C ASP A 2 15.25 -8.55 -22.32
N THR A 3 15.09 -7.91 -23.47
CA THR A 3 15.44 -6.48 -23.63
C THR A 3 14.52 -5.56 -22.81
N LEU A 4 13.22 -5.85 -22.77
CA LEU A 4 12.25 -5.09 -21.96
C LEU A 4 12.55 -5.26 -20.46
N MET A 5 12.80 -6.49 -20.03
CA MET A 5 13.14 -6.78 -18.64
C MET A 5 14.43 -6.07 -18.22
N GLN A 6 15.47 -6.07 -19.07
CA GLN A 6 16.71 -5.35 -18.82
C GLN A 6 16.52 -3.84 -18.70
N LEU A 7 15.67 -3.24 -19.55
CA LEU A 7 15.35 -1.81 -19.48
C LEU A 7 14.61 -1.44 -18.21
N VAL A 8 13.60 -2.24 -17.86
CA VAL A 8 12.81 -2.04 -16.63
C VAL A 8 13.67 -2.21 -15.39
N THR A 9 14.54 -3.24 -15.35
CA THR A 9 15.46 -3.47 -14.23
C THR A 9 16.45 -2.31 -14.08
N LYS A 10 17.06 -1.84 -15.15
CA LYS A 10 17.96 -0.66 -15.11
C LYS A 10 17.21 0.61 -14.66
N GLY A 11 15.97 0.79 -15.13
CA GLY A 11 15.13 1.90 -14.69
C GLY A 11 14.79 1.81 -13.19
N ASN A 12 14.43 0.63 -12.71
CA ASN A 12 14.18 0.38 -11.29
C ASN A 12 15.43 0.60 -10.44
N ASP A 13 16.57 0.13 -10.88
CA ASP A 13 17.84 0.36 -10.17
C ASP A 13 18.16 1.84 -10.05
N PHE A 14 17.97 2.62 -11.11
CA PHE A 14 18.15 4.07 -11.04
C PHE A 14 17.13 4.74 -10.12
N LEU A 15 15.85 4.40 -10.25
CA LEU A 15 14.76 5.01 -9.45
C LEU A 15 14.90 4.67 -7.96
N TRP A 16 14.98 3.38 -7.62
CA TRP A 16 14.89 2.90 -6.23
C TRP A 16 16.23 2.83 -5.49
N SER A 17 17.38 2.87 -6.18
CA SER A 17 18.67 2.86 -5.48
C SER A 17 19.05 4.20 -4.87
N PHE A 18 18.60 5.31 -5.44
CA PHE A 18 18.97 6.63 -4.96
C PHE A 18 17.86 7.69 -5.07
N LEU A 19 17.28 7.86 -6.29
CA LEU A 19 16.40 8.99 -6.57
C LEU A 19 15.17 9.02 -5.66
N LEU A 20 14.41 7.93 -5.63
CA LEU A 20 13.18 7.86 -4.84
C LEU A 20 13.45 7.81 -3.34
N LEU A 21 14.55 7.17 -2.93
CA LEU A 21 15.01 7.17 -1.54
C LEU A 21 15.20 8.60 -1.04
N VAL A 22 15.95 9.42 -1.80
CA VAL A 22 16.21 10.83 -1.45
C VAL A 22 14.92 11.66 -1.53
N LEU A 23 14.12 11.47 -2.58
CA LEU A 23 12.87 12.23 -2.75
C LEU A 23 11.87 11.93 -1.64
N LEU A 24 11.60 10.67 -1.35
CA LEU A 24 10.57 10.27 -0.38
C LEU A 24 11.00 10.48 1.06
N CYS A 25 12.19 9.99 1.43
CA CYS A 25 12.72 10.23 2.78
C CYS A 25 13.05 11.71 3.01
N GLY A 26 13.60 12.39 2.00
CA GLY A 26 13.88 13.82 2.06
C GLY A 26 12.62 14.66 2.22
N THR A 27 11.56 14.36 1.45
CA THR A 27 10.26 15.01 1.59
C THR A 27 9.64 14.72 2.96
N GLY A 28 9.70 13.47 3.41
CA GLY A 28 9.21 13.07 4.73
C GLY A 28 9.95 13.79 5.86
N LEU A 29 11.26 13.89 5.78
CA LEU A 29 12.08 14.65 6.73
C LEU A 29 11.73 16.14 6.71
N TYR A 30 11.63 16.72 5.51
CA TYR A 30 11.23 18.12 5.33
C TYR A 30 9.87 18.41 5.97
N TYR A 31 8.86 17.58 5.70
CA TYR A 31 7.53 17.71 6.29
C TYR A 31 7.56 17.47 7.81
N THR A 32 8.30 16.48 8.28
CA THR A 32 8.46 16.19 9.71
C THR A 32 8.95 17.44 10.46
N VAL A 33 10.02 18.07 9.97
CA VAL A 33 10.60 19.27 10.58
C VAL A 33 9.66 20.48 10.43
N ARG A 34 9.12 20.71 9.22
CA ARG A 34 8.26 21.86 8.91
C ARG A 34 6.94 21.82 9.68
N LEU A 35 6.38 20.63 9.89
CA LEU A 35 5.16 20.41 10.66
C LEU A 35 5.45 20.18 12.17
N ARG A 36 6.70 20.36 12.60
CA ARG A 36 7.13 20.24 14.01
C ARG A 36 6.77 18.87 14.60
N PHE A 37 7.14 17.79 13.91
CA PHE A 37 6.87 16.41 14.31
C PHE A 37 5.38 16.13 14.57
N ILE A 38 4.53 16.49 13.61
CA ILE A 38 3.08 16.34 13.69
C ILE A 38 2.67 14.90 14.03
N GLN A 39 3.39 13.91 13.50
CA GLN A 39 3.19 12.49 13.74
C GLN A 39 3.42 12.06 15.20
N VAL A 40 4.05 12.88 16.01
CA VAL A 40 4.19 12.67 17.45
C VAL A 40 3.18 13.53 18.20
N ARG A 41 3.17 14.84 17.93
CA ARG A 41 2.38 15.82 18.70
C ARG A 41 0.87 15.65 18.54
N LYS A 42 0.41 15.24 17.35
CA LYS A 42 -1.00 15.14 17.01
C LYS A 42 -1.47 13.69 16.81
N PHE A 43 -0.61 12.72 17.14
CA PHE A 43 -0.95 11.30 16.96
C PHE A 43 -2.20 10.89 17.73
N GLY A 44 -2.29 11.24 19.00
CA GLY A 44 -3.46 10.94 19.83
C GLY A 44 -4.76 11.56 19.33
N GLU A 45 -4.69 12.78 18.75
CA GLU A 45 -5.82 13.42 18.08
C GLU A 45 -6.24 12.65 16.83
N GLY A 46 -5.27 12.23 16.01
CA GLY A 46 -5.52 11.38 14.84
C GLY A 46 -6.19 10.04 15.20
N VAL A 47 -5.70 9.37 16.23
CA VAL A 47 -6.31 8.12 16.73
C VAL A 47 -7.74 8.37 17.16
N ARG A 48 -8.02 9.47 17.87
CA ARG A 48 -9.38 9.84 18.25
C ARG A 48 -10.28 10.10 17.05
N GLN A 49 -9.77 10.74 16.00
CA GLN A 49 -10.54 10.98 14.76
C GLN A 49 -10.88 9.66 14.04
N VAL A 50 -9.95 8.72 13.97
CA VAL A 50 -10.19 7.42 13.30
C VAL A 50 -11.17 6.56 14.06
N PHE A 51 -11.02 6.45 15.40
CA PHE A 51 -11.78 5.50 16.22
C PHE A 51 -12.93 6.15 16.98
N GLY A 52 -12.92 7.45 17.19
CA GLY A 52 -13.98 8.18 17.94
C GLY A 52 -15.26 8.38 17.14
N HIS A 53 -15.21 8.36 15.82
CA HIS A 53 -16.35 8.46 14.91
C HIS A 53 -16.64 7.13 14.18
N PHE A 54 -16.30 6.01 14.82
CA PHE A 54 -16.57 4.68 14.29
C PHE A 54 -18.09 4.42 14.30
N SER A 55 -18.75 4.65 13.17
CA SER A 55 -20.16 4.33 12.96
C SER A 55 -20.30 3.39 11.76
N MET A 56 -20.73 2.16 12.00
CA MET A 56 -21.07 1.19 10.95
C MET A 56 -22.44 1.47 10.31
N ASN A 57 -23.21 2.42 10.83
CA ASN A 57 -24.51 2.82 10.29
C ASN A 57 -24.32 4.04 9.38
N GLY A 58 -24.40 3.81 8.07
CA GLY A 58 -24.19 4.84 7.05
C GLY A 58 -25.13 6.05 7.23
N GLU A 59 -24.57 7.23 7.46
CA GLU A 59 -25.29 8.49 7.33
C GLU A 59 -25.61 8.75 5.84
N LYS A 60 -26.70 9.50 5.56
CA LYS A 60 -27.05 9.90 4.20
C LYS A 60 -26.05 10.93 3.69
N HIS A 61 -25.39 10.66 2.54
CA HIS A 61 -24.37 11.51 1.94
C HIS A 61 -24.79 12.00 0.56
N GLU A 62 -24.17 13.10 0.13
CA GLU A 62 -24.28 13.62 -1.23
C GLU A 62 -23.66 12.63 -2.24
N LYS A 63 -24.06 12.75 -3.52
CA LYS A 63 -23.53 11.86 -4.56
C LYS A 63 -22.01 11.99 -4.66
N GLY A 64 -21.32 10.87 -4.53
CA GLY A 64 -19.86 10.80 -4.68
C GLY A 64 -19.05 11.05 -3.40
N GLU A 65 -19.65 11.49 -2.31
CA GLU A 65 -18.98 11.58 -1.01
C GLU A 65 -18.87 10.21 -0.33
N MET A 66 -17.84 10.06 0.48
CA MET A 66 -17.62 8.93 1.39
C MET A 66 -17.76 9.40 2.83
N THR A 67 -18.27 8.54 3.73
CA THR A 67 -18.13 8.82 5.16
C THR A 67 -16.66 8.95 5.52
N PRO A 68 -16.29 9.63 6.61
CA PRO A 68 -14.92 9.63 7.11
C PRO A 68 -14.38 8.20 7.26
N PHE A 69 -15.19 7.29 7.78
CA PHE A 69 -14.82 5.88 7.94
C PHE A 69 -14.63 5.15 6.60
N GLN A 70 -15.51 5.34 5.61
CA GLN A 70 -15.36 4.77 4.26
C GLN A 70 -14.09 5.25 3.58
N SER A 71 -13.77 6.52 3.71
CA SER A 71 -12.55 7.10 3.14
C SER A 71 -11.30 6.50 3.76
N ILE A 72 -11.26 6.39 5.10
CA ILE A 72 -10.14 5.78 5.83
C ILE A 72 -10.06 4.28 5.50
N ALA A 73 -11.18 3.57 5.50
CA ALA A 73 -11.22 2.15 5.14
C ALA A 73 -10.72 1.92 3.70
N THR A 74 -11.07 2.81 2.75
CA THR A 74 -10.59 2.73 1.37
C THR A 74 -9.08 3.01 1.28
N ALA A 75 -8.56 3.95 2.07
CA ALA A 75 -7.12 4.21 2.14
C ALA A 75 -6.37 3.03 2.78
N ILE A 76 -6.86 2.50 3.91
CA ILE A 76 -6.29 1.31 4.57
C ILE A 76 -6.36 0.08 3.65
N ALA A 77 -7.45 -0.11 2.91
CA ALA A 77 -7.59 -1.19 1.94
C ALA A 77 -6.57 -1.12 0.80
N ALA A 78 -6.19 0.08 0.38
CA ALA A 78 -5.14 0.27 -0.60
C ALA A 78 -3.76 -0.09 -0.01
N GLN A 79 -3.50 0.33 1.21
CA GLN A 79 -2.23 0.13 1.92
C GLN A 79 -2.06 -1.32 2.39
N VAL A 80 -3.07 -1.88 3.07
CA VAL A 80 -3.00 -3.24 3.64
C VAL A 80 -3.34 -4.27 2.56
N GLY A 81 -2.33 -4.69 1.83
CA GLY A 81 -2.43 -5.63 0.71
C GLY A 81 -1.34 -6.69 0.73
N THR A 82 -0.88 -7.09 -0.46
CA THR A 82 0.27 -8.02 -0.61
C THR A 82 1.55 -7.47 0.02
N GLY A 83 1.68 -6.13 0.13
CA GLY A 83 2.83 -5.48 0.75
C GLY A 83 3.08 -5.94 2.19
N ASN A 84 2.03 -6.11 2.96
CA ASN A 84 2.12 -6.50 4.38
C ASN A 84 2.51 -7.97 4.59
N LEU A 85 2.15 -8.86 3.68
CA LEU A 85 2.45 -10.29 3.79
C LEU A 85 3.66 -10.68 2.91
N ALA A 86 3.51 -10.52 1.61
CA ALA A 86 4.56 -10.88 0.66
C ALA A 86 5.71 -9.86 0.65
N GLY A 87 5.38 -8.55 0.65
CA GLY A 87 6.40 -7.48 0.62
C GLY A 87 7.27 -7.46 1.87
N ALA A 88 6.70 -7.67 3.06
CA ALA A 88 7.43 -7.79 4.31
C ALA A 88 8.39 -8.99 4.29
N ALA A 89 7.92 -10.15 3.79
CA ALA A 89 8.73 -11.34 3.63
C ALA A 89 9.87 -11.13 2.62
N THR A 90 9.59 -10.53 1.49
CA THR A 90 10.63 -10.19 0.48
C THR A 90 11.66 -9.20 1.04
N ALA A 91 11.25 -8.24 1.86
CA ALA A 91 12.20 -7.34 2.51
C ALA A 91 13.12 -8.07 3.49
N LEU A 92 12.59 -9.04 4.24
CA LEU A 92 13.39 -9.88 5.15
C LEU A 92 14.40 -10.73 4.39
N ILE A 93 14.04 -11.28 3.24
CA ILE A 93 14.94 -12.11 2.44
C ILE A 93 15.97 -11.27 1.69
N GLY A 94 15.54 -10.18 1.04
CA GLY A 94 16.42 -9.34 0.21
C GLY A 94 17.29 -8.36 0.99
N GLY A 95 16.78 -7.85 2.12
CA GLY A 95 17.47 -6.84 2.94
C GLY A 95 17.81 -7.28 4.35
N GLY A 96 17.50 -8.53 4.71
CA GLY A 96 17.67 -9.06 6.07
C GLY A 96 16.71 -8.42 7.09
N PRO A 97 16.78 -8.85 8.35
CA PRO A 97 15.96 -8.28 9.42
C PRO A 97 16.11 -6.75 9.56
N GLY A 98 17.30 -6.22 9.25
CA GLY A 98 17.58 -4.79 9.28
C GLY A 98 16.74 -3.95 8.32
N ALA A 99 16.21 -4.52 7.24
CA ALA A 99 15.31 -3.84 6.33
C ALA A 99 14.05 -3.32 7.07
N ILE A 100 13.61 -4.02 8.09
CA ILE A 100 12.42 -3.64 8.88
C ILE A 100 12.66 -2.35 9.66
N PHE A 101 13.85 -2.15 10.20
CA PHE A 101 14.20 -0.88 10.84
C PHE A 101 14.06 0.29 9.85
N TRP A 102 14.54 0.12 8.63
CA TRP A 102 14.44 1.15 7.60
C TRP A 102 13.01 1.33 7.07
N MET A 103 12.18 0.29 7.11
CA MET A 103 10.73 0.42 6.92
C MET A 103 10.10 1.31 8.00
N TRP A 104 10.45 1.13 9.27
CA TRP A 104 9.94 1.99 10.35
C TRP A 104 10.35 3.44 10.18
N VAL A 105 11.62 3.67 9.82
CA VAL A 105 12.11 5.03 9.56
C VAL A 105 11.35 5.67 8.40
N SER A 106 11.21 4.97 7.27
CA SER A 106 10.49 5.49 6.10
C SER A 106 9.00 5.72 6.41
N ALA A 107 8.35 4.84 7.14
CA ALA A 107 6.95 4.99 7.54
C ALA A 107 6.76 6.17 8.51
N PHE A 108 7.65 6.33 9.49
CA PHE A 108 7.60 7.47 10.40
C PHE A 108 7.70 8.81 9.66
N LEU A 109 8.64 8.91 8.71
CA LEU A 109 8.75 10.08 7.83
C LEU A 109 7.55 10.21 6.90
N GLY A 110 7.09 9.09 6.35
CA GLY A 110 5.92 8.99 5.48
C GLY A 110 4.63 9.46 6.14
N MET A 111 4.46 9.26 7.46
CA MET A 111 3.30 9.77 8.20
C MET A 111 3.13 11.29 8.06
N ALA A 112 4.23 12.05 8.04
CA ALA A 112 4.17 13.50 7.82
C ALA A 112 3.89 13.84 6.35
N THR A 113 4.38 13.03 5.41
CA THR A 113 4.14 13.21 3.98
C THR A 113 2.68 12.97 3.63
N ILE A 114 2.11 11.84 4.06
CA ILE A 114 0.71 11.48 3.77
C ILE A 114 -0.28 12.44 4.44
N TYR A 115 0.08 13.00 5.60
CA TYR A 115 -0.67 14.10 6.19
C TYR A 115 -0.80 15.25 5.19
N GLY A 116 0.33 15.67 4.58
CA GLY A 116 0.35 16.72 3.56
C GLY A 116 -0.46 16.36 2.32
N GLU A 117 -0.37 15.13 1.85
CA GLU A 117 -1.16 14.62 0.72
C GLU A 117 -2.66 14.71 0.97
N ALA A 118 -3.12 14.27 2.12
CA ALA A 118 -4.54 14.29 2.48
C ALA A 118 -5.07 15.72 2.70
N VAL A 119 -4.25 16.61 3.30
CA VAL A 119 -4.58 18.03 3.42
C VAL A 119 -4.77 18.67 2.04
N LEU A 120 -3.84 18.42 1.11
CA LEU A 120 -3.95 18.96 -0.25
C LEU A 120 -5.12 18.35 -1.03
N ALA A 121 -5.37 17.05 -0.86
CA ALA A 121 -6.51 16.38 -1.48
C ALA A 121 -7.85 16.99 -1.06
N GLN A 122 -8.01 17.29 0.23
CA GLN A 122 -9.21 17.95 0.76
C GLN A 122 -9.30 19.43 0.32
N THR A 123 -8.17 20.14 0.28
CA THR A 123 -8.14 21.57 -0.10
C THR A 123 -8.48 21.77 -1.57
N TYR A 124 -8.06 20.85 -2.43
CA TYR A 124 -8.23 20.95 -3.89
C TYR A 124 -9.26 19.95 -4.44
N LYS A 125 -10.10 19.37 -3.58
CA LYS A 125 -11.24 18.57 -4.06
C LYS A 125 -12.19 19.44 -4.87
N THR A 126 -12.83 18.84 -5.84
CA THR A 126 -13.76 19.51 -6.75
C THR A 126 -14.94 18.61 -7.05
N GLU A 127 -15.94 19.15 -7.70
CA GLU A 127 -17.10 18.40 -8.17
C GLU A 127 -17.05 18.32 -9.69
N VAL A 128 -17.24 17.11 -10.23
CA VAL A 128 -17.31 16.84 -11.67
C VAL A 128 -18.53 15.95 -11.91
N ASN A 129 -19.45 16.43 -12.77
CA ASN A 129 -20.71 15.73 -13.11
C ASN A 129 -21.58 15.37 -11.87
N GLY A 130 -21.56 16.21 -10.84
CA GLY A 130 -22.33 15.99 -9.61
C GLY A 130 -21.70 14.96 -8.66
N GLU A 131 -20.43 14.58 -8.87
CA GLU A 131 -19.67 13.73 -7.96
C GLU A 131 -18.45 14.45 -7.41
N VAL A 132 -18.24 14.39 -6.10
CA VAL A 132 -17.02 14.86 -5.46
C VAL A 132 -15.83 14.02 -5.91
N THR A 133 -14.77 14.67 -6.35
CA THR A 133 -13.54 14.04 -6.81
C THR A 133 -12.32 14.88 -6.41
N GLY A 134 -11.14 14.29 -6.48
CA GLY A 134 -9.89 14.97 -6.16
C GLY A 134 -8.69 14.03 -6.28
N GLY A 135 -7.57 14.45 -5.76
CA GLY A 135 -6.32 13.72 -5.81
C GLY A 135 -5.20 14.54 -6.45
N PRO A 136 -4.02 13.92 -6.70
CA PRO A 136 -2.83 14.65 -7.13
C PRO A 136 -2.98 15.48 -8.39
N VAL A 137 -3.72 15.02 -9.38
CA VAL A 137 -3.91 15.76 -10.63
C VAL A 137 -4.45 17.18 -10.41
N TYR A 138 -5.25 17.37 -9.39
CA TYR A 138 -5.85 18.66 -9.06
C TYR A 138 -4.87 19.58 -8.33
N TYR A 139 -4.19 19.08 -7.29
CA TYR A 139 -3.22 19.92 -6.58
C TYR A 139 -1.90 20.10 -7.35
N ILE A 140 -1.49 19.16 -8.24
CA ILE A 140 -0.38 19.38 -9.19
C ILE A 140 -0.67 20.57 -10.09
N LYS A 141 -1.89 20.65 -10.65
CA LYS A 141 -2.32 21.83 -11.46
C LYS A 141 -2.36 23.11 -10.65
N ALA A 142 -2.70 23.04 -9.37
CA ALA A 142 -2.70 24.20 -8.49
C ALA A 142 -1.29 24.66 -8.13
N ALA A 143 -0.36 23.71 -7.96
CA ALA A 143 1.05 23.98 -7.67
C ALA A 143 1.78 24.61 -8.86
N PHE A 144 1.49 24.14 -10.07
CA PHE A 144 2.16 24.53 -11.31
C PHE A 144 1.17 24.99 -12.35
N LYS A 145 1.18 26.30 -12.64
CA LYS A 145 0.27 26.91 -13.60
C LYS A 145 0.71 26.67 -15.06
N GLY A 146 -0.24 26.80 -15.98
CA GLY A 146 0.02 26.75 -17.43
C GLY A 146 0.29 25.33 -17.97
N THR A 147 1.05 25.26 -19.06
CA THR A 147 1.31 24.01 -19.80
C THR A 147 2.10 23.00 -18.98
N PHE A 148 3.05 23.46 -18.16
CA PHE A 148 3.87 22.61 -17.32
C PHE A 148 3.02 21.83 -16.29
N GLY A 149 2.11 22.52 -15.58
CA GLY A 149 1.21 21.87 -14.62
C GLY A 149 0.24 20.89 -15.28
N LYS A 150 -0.23 21.21 -16.50
CA LYS A 150 -1.06 20.28 -17.28
C LYS A 150 -0.26 19.04 -17.68
N ALA A 151 0.94 19.19 -18.20
CA ALA A 151 1.79 18.08 -18.57
C ALA A 151 2.11 17.17 -17.37
N LEU A 152 2.52 17.77 -16.25
CA LEU A 152 2.88 17.04 -15.04
C LEU A 152 1.69 16.26 -14.43
N SER A 153 0.49 16.88 -14.40
CA SER A 153 -0.73 16.21 -13.93
C SER A 153 -1.18 15.08 -14.87
N THR A 154 -1.01 15.27 -16.19
CA THR A 154 -1.29 14.22 -17.18
C THR A 154 -0.33 13.04 -17.02
N LEU A 155 0.97 13.30 -16.84
CA LEU A 155 1.97 12.25 -16.58
C LEU A 155 1.64 11.47 -15.30
N PHE A 156 1.30 12.16 -14.21
CA PHE A 156 0.86 11.50 -12.99
C PHE A 156 -0.35 10.58 -13.25
N ALA A 157 -1.38 11.11 -13.95
CA ALA A 157 -2.58 10.32 -14.23
C ALA A 157 -2.28 9.06 -15.08
N VAL A 158 -1.40 9.17 -16.08
CA VAL A 158 -0.96 8.01 -16.87
C VAL A 158 -0.21 7.01 -16.00
N PHE A 159 0.73 7.49 -15.20
CA PHE A 159 1.55 6.59 -14.37
C PHE A 159 0.74 5.86 -13.32
N ILE A 160 -0.20 6.49 -12.63
CA ILE A 160 -1.04 5.81 -11.64
C ILE A 160 -2.00 4.79 -12.28
N ILE A 161 -2.51 5.05 -13.49
CA ILE A 161 -3.32 4.07 -14.23
C ILE A 161 -2.48 2.83 -14.55
N LEU A 162 -1.24 3.02 -15.02
CA LEU A 162 -0.33 1.92 -15.34
C LEU A 162 0.15 1.21 -14.08
N ALA A 163 0.57 1.96 -13.05
CA ALA A 163 1.12 1.43 -11.81
C ALA A 163 0.09 0.64 -11.00
N LEU A 164 -1.00 1.28 -10.60
CA LEU A 164 -1.98 0.70 -9.69
C LEU A 164 -3.16 0.10 -10.46
N GLY A 165 -3.67 0.82 -11.46
CA GLY A 165 -4.82 0.39 -12.24
C GLY A 165 -4.60 -0.92 -12.98
N PHE A 166 -3.42 -1.15 -13.53
CA PHE A 166 -3.11 -2.37 -14.28
C PHE A 166 -2.08 -3.24 -13.56
N MET A 167 -0.80 -2.82 -13.48
CA MET A 167 0.28 -3.66 -12.97
C MET A 167 0.08 -4.03 -11.50
N GLY A 168 -0.33 -3.10 -10.67
CA GLY A 168 -0.59 -3.34 -9.25
C GLY A 168 -1.70 -4.37 -9.05
N ASN A 169 -2.82 -4.25 -9.78
CA ASN A 169 -3.91 -5.23 -9.71
C ASN A 169 -3.47 -6.62 -10.18
N MET A 170 -2.54 -6.72 -11.16
CA MET A 170 -1.93 -7.97 -11.57
C MET A 170 -1.07 -8.57 -10.44
N VAL A 171 -0.28 -7.76 -9.72
CA VAL A 171 0.51 -8.21 -8.55
C VAL A 171 -0.40 -8.79 -7.46
N GLN A 172 -1.49 -8.09 -7.14
CA GLN A 172 -2.43 -8.54 -6.11
C GLN A 172 -3.05 -9.89 -6.51
N SER A 173 -3.55 -10.00 -7.74
CA SER A 173 -4.15 -11.24 -8.25
C SER A 173 -3.15 -12.40 -8.31
N ASN A 174 -1.92 -12.14 -8.73
CA ASN A 174 -0.85 -13.13 -8.77
C ASN A 174 -0.56 -13.70 -7.37
N SER A 175 -0.45 -12.81 -6.37
CA SER A 175 -0.20 -13.22 -4.99
C SER A 175 -1.36 -14.04 -4.40
N ILE A 176 -2.62 -13.69 -4.71
CA ILE A 176 -3.79 -14.49 -4.34
C ILE A 176 -3.68 -15.88 -4.99
N GLY A 177 -3.41 -15.92 -6.31
CA GLY A 177 -3.27 -17.17 -7.05
C GLY A 177 -2.23 -18.10 -6.43
N ALA A 178 -1.02 -17.59 -6.18
CA ALA A 178 0.07 -18.34 -5.58
C ALA A 178 -0.29 -18.88 -4.18
N ALA A 179 -0.92 -18.07 -3.33
CA ALA A 179 -1.30 -18.45 -1.98
C ALA A 179 -2.35 -19.58 -1.97
N PHE A 180 -3.34 -19.51 -2.88
CA PHE A 180 -4.36 -20.56 -2.98
C PHE A 180 -3.83 -21.84 -3.59
N VAL A 181 -2.93 -21.77 -4.58
CA VAL A 181 -2.26 -22.96 -5.12
C VAL A 181 -1.54 -23.72 -3.99
N GLU A 182 -0.73 -23.03 -3.18
CA GLU A 182 -0.05 -23.63 -2.02
C GLU A 182 -1.07 -24.19 -0.98
N ALA A 183 -2.18 -23.47 -0.74
CA ALA A 183 -3.22 -23.93 0.19
C ALA A 183 -3.94 -25.19 -0.27
N PHE A 184 -4.21 -25.34 -1.58
CA PHE A 184 -4.87 -26.53 -2.12
C PHE A 184 -3.95 -27.76 -2.22
N GLN A 185 -2.63 -27.54 -2.29
CA GLN A 185 -1.67 -28.64 -2.18
C GLN A 185 -1.76 -29.40 -0.85
N VAL A 186 -2.20 -28.73 0.23
CA VAL A 186 -2.49 -29.37 1.53
C VAL A 186 -3.53 -30.52 1.38
N PHE A 187 -4.45 -30.36 0.44
CA PHE A 187 -5.49 -31.37 0.14
C PHE A 187 -5.12 -32.29 -1.03
N HIS A 188 -3.87 -32.24 -1.51
CA HIS A 188 -3.40 -32.96 -2.70
C HIS A 188 -4.17 -32.61 -3.97
N VAL A 189 -4.68 -31.37 -4.06
CA VAL A 189 -5.40 -30.85 -5.22
C VAL A 189 -4.50 -29.90 -5.99
N GLU A 190 -4.26 -30.18 -7.26
CA GLU A 190 -3.56 -29.28 -8.18
C GLU A 190 -4.52 -28.20 -8.68
N LEU A 191 -4.50 -27.05 -8.04
CA LEU A 191 -5.32 -25.89 -8.44
C LEU A 191 -4.55 -25.03 -9.45
N SER A 192 -5.19 -24.78 -10.62
CA SER A 192 -4.61 -23.82 -11.56
C SER A 192 -4.78 -22.37 -11.05
N PRO A 193 -3.71 -21.54 -11.05
CA PRO A 193 -3.82 -20.13 -10.66
C PRO A 193 -4.78 -19.35 -11.55
N VAL A 194 -5.02 -19.79 -12.79
CA VAL A 194 -6.03 -19.19 -13.71
C VAL A 194 -7.44 -19.26 -13.11
N ILE A 195 -7.80 -20.40 -12.51
CA ILE A 195 -9.14 -20.59 -11.90
C ILE A 195 -9.32 -19.57 -10.77
N VAL A 196 -8.30 -19.39 -9.93
CA VAL A 196 -8.31 -18.40 -8.85
C VAL A 196 -8.46 -16.99 -9.43
N GLY A 197 -7.67 -16.65 -10.45
CA GLY A 197 -7.73 -15.37 -11.13
C GLY A 197 -9.10 -15.07 -11.74
N VAL A 198 -9.73 -16.06 -12.37
CA VAL A 198 -11.10 -15.93 -12.92
C VAL A 198 -12.12 -15.69 -11.82
N VAL A 199 -12.04 -16.41 -10.70
CA VAL A 199 -12.96 -16.22 -9.56
C VAL A 199 -12.80 -14.80 -8.99
N VAL A 200 -11.56 -14.35 -8.74
CA VAL A 200 -11.26 -13.00 -8.27
C VAL A 200 -11.79 -11.95 -9.25
N ALA A 201 -11.56 -12.15 -10.55
CA ALA A 201 -12.01 -11.23 -11.61
C ALA A 201 -13.53 -11.12 -11.70
N VAL A 202 -14.25 -12.24 -11.56
CA VAL A 202 -15.74 -12.23 -11.57
C VAL A 202 -16.29 -11.48 -10.36
N ILE A 203 -15.76 -11.73 -9.17
CA ILE A 203 -16.17 -11.01 -7.95
C ILE A 203 -15.88 -9.52 -8.08
N ALA A 204 -14.69 -9.16 -8.56
CA ALA A 204 -14.31 -7.77 -8.81
C ALA A 204 -15.23 -7.10 -9.85
N ALA A 205 -15.53 -7.78 -10.97
CA ALA A 205 -16.40 -7.26 -12.01
C ALA A 205 -17.80 -6.91 -11.47
N VAL A 206 -18.40 -7.77 -10.65
CA VAL A 206 -19.70 -7.51 -10.03
C VAL A 206 -19.67 -6.23 -9.17
N ILE A 207 -18.59 -6.02 -8.40
CA ILE A 207 -18.44 -4.83 -7.55
C ILE A 207 -18.19 -3.59 -8.41
N PHE A 208 -17.36 -3.68 -9.46
CA PHE A 208 -17.08 -2.57 -10.37
C PHE A 208 -18.34 -2.09 -11.12
N LEU A 209 -19.26 -3.00 -11.48
CA LEU A 209 -20.54 -2.65 -12.09
C LEU A 209 -21.42 -1.79 -11.15
N GLY A 210 -21.31 -1.98 -9.85
CA GLY A 210 -21.99 -1.17 -8.83
C GLY A 210 -21.36 0.22 -8.59
N GLY A 211 -20.24 0.51 -9.26
CA GLY A 211 -19.53 1.80 -9.17
C GLY A 211 -18.86 2.06 -7.83
N THR A 212 -18.46 3.31 -7.62
CA THR A 212 -17.68 3.74 -6.44
C THR A 212 -18.41 3.54 -5.12
N LYS A 213 -19.74 3.63 -5.12
CA LYS A 213 -20.56 3.41 -3.91
C LYS A 213 -20.52 1.94 -3.47
N SER A 214 -20.67 1.00 -4.40
CA SER A 214 -20.59 -0.44 -4.12
C SER A 214 -19.21 -0.79 -3.57
N LEU A 215 -18.16 -0.28 -4.21
CA LEU A 215 -16.78 -0.47 -3.80
C LEU A 215 -16.54 0.02 -2.36
N ALA A 216 -16.92 1.25 -2.04
CA ALA A 216 -16.75 1.82 -0.71
C ALA A 216 -17.49 1.02 0.37
N THR A 217 -18.72 0.56 0.08
CA THR A 217 -19.53 -0.25 1.00
C THR A 217 -18.91 -1.63 1.26
N VAL A 218 -18.32 -2.25 0.24
CA VAL A 218 -17.65 -3.55 0.39
C VAL A 218 -16.37 -3.41 1.19
N VAL A 219 -15.54 -2.42 0.86
CA VAL A 219 -14.27 -2.15 1.53
C VAL A 219 -14.48 -1.80 3.00
N GLU A 220 -15.47 -0.97 3.33
CA GLU A 220 -15.84 -0.59 4.70
C GLU A 220 -16.10 -1.80 5.61
N LYS A 221 -16.68 -2.86 5.07
CA LYS A 221 -17.00 -4.09 5.81
C LYS A 221 -15.82 -5.05 5.88
N ILE A 222 -15.09 -5.20 4.76
CA ILE A 222 -13.98 -6.16 4.67
C ILE A 222 -12.82 -5.74 5.54
N VAL A 223 -12.42 -4.46 5.53
CA VAL A 223 -11.20 -3.98 6.19
C VAL A 223 -11.14 -4.27 7.69
N PRO A 224 -12.15 -3.97 8.51
CA PRO A 224 -12.09 -4.29 9.94
C PRO A 224 -12.02 -5.79 10.22
N ILE A 225 -12.78 -6.57 9.44
CA ILE A 225 -12.84 -8.04 9.60
C ILE A 225 -11.49 -8.66 9.26
N MET A 226 -10.94 -8.32 8.09
CA MET A 226 -9.65 -8.86 7.66
C MET A 226 -8.52 -8.50 8.61
N ALA A 227 -8.47 -7.23 9.05
CA ALA A 227 -7.47 -6.77 10.00
C ALA A 227 -7.61 -7.49 11.35
N GLY A 228 -8.82 -7.59 11.88
CA GLY A 228 -9.08 -8.26 13.16
C GLY A 228 -8.69 -9.74 13.15
N VAL A 229 -9.07 -10.47 12.12
CA VAL A 229 -8.73 -11.89 11.96
C VAL A 229 -7.21 -12.08 11.86
N TYR A 230 -6.54 -11.26 11.04
CA TYR A 230 -5.10 -11.35 10.87
C TYR A 230 -4.33 -10.98 12.15
N ILE A 231 -4.74 -9.90 12.83
CA ILE A 231 -4.15 -9.46 14.10
C ILE A 231 -4.23 -10.57 15.13
N VAL A 232 -5.40 -11.17 15.32
CA VAL A 232 -5.61 -12.23 16.32
C VAL A 232 -4.74 -13.45 15.98
N GLY A 233 -4.79 -13.96 14.74
CA GLY A 233 -4.01 -15.11 14.33
C GLY A 233 -2.49 -14.89 14.47
N SER A 234 -2.01 -13.71 14.08
CA SER A 234 -0.59 -13.35 14.20
C SER A 234 -0.15 -13.21 15.66
N LEU A 235 -0.97 -12.58 16.51
CA LEU A 235 -0.67 -12.45 17.94
C LEU A 235 -0.59 -13.83 18.61
N VAL A 236 -1.51 -14.74 18.30
CA VAL A 236 -1.46 -16.12 18.83
C VAL A 236 -0.16 -16.80 18.41
N LEU A 237 0.25 -16.71 17.13
CA LEU A 237 1.49 -17.29 16.64
C LEU A 237 2.72 -16.70 17.34
N ILE A 238 2.77 -15.38 17.52
CA ILE A 238 3.87 -14.68 18.22
C ILE A 238 3.90 -15.10 19.71
N CYS A 239 2.74 -15.17 20.36
CA CYS A 239 2.64 -15.61 21.76
C CYS A 239 3.12 -17.07 21.95
N MET A 240 2.84 -17.96 21.00
CA MET A 240 3.37 -19.34 21.02
C MET A 240 4.90 -19.37 20.91
N ASN A 241 5.52 -18.35 20.36
CA ASN A 241 6.97 -18.21 20.17
C ASN A 241 7.55 -17.01 20.93
N ILE A 242 6.93 -16.63 22.05
CA ILE A 242 7.24 -15.37 22.78
C ILE A 242 8.70 -15.29 23.24
N THR A 243 9.33 -16.42 23.52
CA THR A 243 10.74 -16.49 23.94
C THR A 243 11.71 -16.05 22.84
N ALA A 244 11.33 -16.17 21.58
CA ALA A 244 12.13 -15.74 20.44
C ALA A 244 11.95 -14.23 20.11
N LEU A 245 10.93 -13.57 20.67
CA LEU A 245 10.59 -12.17 20.35
C LEU A 245 11.72 -11.18 20.69
N PRO A 246 12.40 -11.24 21.84
CA PRO A 246 13.53 -10.34 22.13
C PRO A 246 14.68 -10.48 21.13
N ALA A 247 15.01 -11.72 20.74
CA ALA A 247 16.06 -11.99 19.76
C ALA A 247 15.66 -11.48 18.36
N ALA A 248 14.40 -11.66 17.97
CA ALA A 248 13.84 -11.13 16.71
C ALA A 248 13.93 -9.61 16.68
N PHE A 249 13.53 -8.91 17.74
CA PHE A 249 13.64 -7.46 17.84
C PHE A 249 15.10 -6.99 17.77
N LEU A 250 16.00 -7.65 18.50
CA LEU A 250 17.42 -7.31 18.49
C LEU A 250 18.05 -7.56 17.11
N SER A 251 17.61 -8.58 16.37
CA SER A 251 18.09 -8.84 15.00
C SER A 251 17.71 -7.73 14.04
N ILE A 252 16.55 -7.09 14.20
CA ILE A 252 16.14 -5.94 13.42
C ILE A 252 17.07 -4.75 13.68
N LEU A 253 17.33 -4.43 14.96
CA LEU A 253 18.17 -3.28 15.32
C LEU A 253 19.63 -3.48 14.91
N LYS A 254 20.20 -4.66 15.19
CA LYS A 254 21.59 -4.98 14.78
C LYS A 254 21.72 -5.07 13.27
N GLY A 255 20.80 -5.75 12.61
CA GLY A 255 20.81 -5.96 11.16
C GLY A 255 20.64 -4.66 10.37
N ALA A 256 20.10 -3.61 10.96
CA ALA A 256 19.96 -2.30 10.32
C ALA A 256 21.30 -1.64 9.97
N PHE A 257 22.33 -1.92 10.78
CA PHE A 257 23.66 -1.29 10.66
C PHE A 257 24.77 -2.31 10.41
N ASP A 258 24.54 -3.57 10.74
CA ASP A 258 25.45 -4.69 10.51
C ASP A 258 24.67 -5.98 10.15
N PRO A 259 24.17 -6.07 8.88
CA PRO A 259 23.42 -7.26 8.45
C PRO A 259 24.25 -8.57 8.53
N GLN A 260 25.55 -8.50 8.32
CA GLN A 260 26.43 -9.67 8.35
C GLN A 260 26.60 -10.25 9.75
N ALA A 261 26.56 -9.40 10.78
CA ALA A 261 26.57 -9.86 12.17
C ALA A 261 25.31 -10.68 12.56
N VAL A 262 24.22 -10.50 11.83
CA VAL A 262 22.95 -11.19 12.09
C VAL A 262 22.78 -12.45 11.22
N LEU A 263 23.14 -12.35 9.94
CA LEU A 263 22.88 -13.38 8.93
C LEU A 263 24.11 -14.26 8.64
N GLY A 264 25.28 -13.83 9.12
CA GLY A 264 26.58 -14.42 8.79
C GLY A 264 27.17 -13.85 7.48
N ALA A 265 28.49 -13.90 7.37
CA ALA A 265 29.25 -13.33 6.26
C ALA A 265 28.89 -13.93 4.88
N GLY A 266 28.32 -15.14 4.86
CA GLY A 266 27.89 -15.82 3.63
C GLY A 266 26.60 -15.29 2.99
N ALA A 267 25.82 -14.51 3.72
CA ALA A 267 24.55 -13.98 3.19
C ALA A 267 24.72 -12.84 2.18
N GLY A 268 25.87 -12.15 2.17
CA GLY A 268 26.20 -11.09 1.20
C GLY A 268 25.35 -9.82 1.30
N ILE A 269 24.43 -9.73 2.26
CA ILE A 269 23.54 -8.57 2.40
C ILE A 269 24.29 -7.38 3.03
N THR A 270 24.16 -6.22 2.41
CA THR A 270 24.79 -4.97 2.83
C THR A 270 23.79 -4.03 3.49
N VAL A 271 24.29 -3.04 4.25
CA VAL A 271 23.44 -1.96 4.82
C VAL A 271 22.69 -1.21 3.70
N ARG A 272 23.30 -1.04 2.53
CA ARG A 272 22.65 -0.41 1.37
C ARG A 272 21.40 -1.22 0.94
N GLU A 273 21.51 -2.54 0.90
CA GLU A 273 20.38 -3.41 0.56
C GLU A 273 19.30 -3.39 1.62
N ALA A 274 19.68 -3.41 2.90
CA ALA A 274 18.73 -3.27 4.00
C ALA A 274 17.92 -1.96 3.87
N ILE A 275 18.59 -0.82 3.59
CA ILE A 275 17.94 0.46 3.34
C ILE A 275 17.04 0.38 2.11
N ARG A 276 17.55 -0.10 0.97
CA ARG A 276 16.82 -0.17 -0.30
C ARG A 276 15.54 -1.00 -0.16
N TYR A 277 15.67 -2.23 0.31
CA TYR A 277 14.52 -3.11 0.49
C TYR A 277 13.55 -2.60 1.55
N GLY A 278 14.07 -2.07 2.66
CA GLY A 278 13.25 -1.51 3.72
C GLY A 278 12.39 -0.34 3.22
N VAL A 279 13.01 0.65 2.59
CA VAL A 279 12.29 1.83 2.09
C VAL A 279 11.37 1.46 0.92
N ALA A 280 11.84 0.70 -0.07
CA ALA A 280 11.04 0.37 -1.25
C ALA A 280 9.81 -0.47 -0.89
N ARG A 281 9.96 -1.52 -0.09
CA ARG A 281 8.84 -2.38 0.31
C ARG A 281 7.94 -1.72 1.36
N GLY A 282 8.51 -0.88 2.25
CA GLY A 282 7.74 -0.06 3.18
C GLY A 282 6.81 0.91 2.45
N LEU A 283 7.32 1.64 1.48
CA LEU A 283 6.55 2.59 0.67
C LEU A 283 5.51 1.90 -0.22
N PHE A 284 5.85 0.74 -0.79
CA PHE A 284 4.87 -0.06 -1.53
C PHE A 284 3.68 -0.49 -0.66
N SER A 285 3.91 -0.73 0.64
CA SER A 285 2.85 -1.08 1.59
C SER A 285 2.04 0.14 2.01
N ASN A 286 2.68 1.15 2.58
CA ASN A 286 1.97 2.28 3.21
C ASN A 286 1.59 3.44 2.26
N GLU A 287 2.09 3.41 1.02
CA GLU A 287 1.78 4.36 -0.08
C GLU A 287 2.09 5.85 0.23
N ALA A 288 2.79 6.17 1.31
CA ALA A 288 3.06 7.55 1.70
C ALA A 288 4.00 8.26 0.71
N GLY A 289 3.54 9.37 0.15
CA GLY A 289 4.27 10.14 -0.87
C GLY A 289 4.08 9.64 -2.29
N MET A 290 3.31 8.57 -2.51
CA MET A 290 3.04 8.03 -3.84
C MET A 290 1.91 8.77 -4.58
N GLY A 291 1.03 9.46 -3.85
CA GLY A 291 -0.10 10.16 -4.43
C GLY A 291 -1.32 9.28 -4.72
N SER A 292 -1.37 8.07 -4.23
CA SER A 292 -2.45 7.12 -4.45
C SER A 292 -3.65 7.37 -3.53
N THR A 293 -3.45 7.28 -2.21
CA THR A 293 -4.49 7.46 -1.18
C THR A 293 -5.19 8.83 -1.17
N PRO A 294 -4.59 9.94 -1.65
CA PRO A 294 -5.28 11.21 -1.80
C PRO A 294 -6.62 11.15 -2.54
N HIS A 295 -6.80 10.17 -3.44
CA HIS A 295 -8.07 9.97 -4.14
C HIS A 295 -9.22 9.56 -3.21
N ALA A 296 -8.94 8.74 -2.20
CA ALA A 296 -9.90 8.38 -1.16
C ALA A 296 -10.11 9.56 -0.20
N HIS A 297 -9.01 10.16 0.25
CA HIS A 297 -9.07 11.28 1.19
C HIS A 297 -9.81 12.51 0.65
N ALA A 298 -9.74 12.77 -0.65
CA ALA A 298 -10.48 13.87 -1.29
C ALA A 298 -12.01 13.71 -1.18
N ARG A 299 -12.50 12.47 -1.22
CA ARG A 299 -13.95 12.18 -1.16
C ARG A 299 -14.51 12.15 0.26
N ALA A 300 -13.66 12.20 1.28
CA ALA A 300 -14.12 12.22 2.66
C ALA A 300 -14.93 13.48 2.98
N LYS A 301 -16.08 13.29 3.63
CA LYS A 301 -16.81 14.37 4.30
C LYS A 301 -16.10 14.68 5.62
N ALA A 302 -14.97 15.37 5.55
CA ALA A 302 -14.16 15.71 6.69
C ALA A 302 -14.53 17.13 7.21
N GLU A 303 -14.44 17.34 8.52
CA GLU A 303 -14.68 18.64 9.16
C GLU A 303 -13.66 19.69 8.69
N SER A 304 -12.42 19.28 8.46
CA SER A 304 -11.36 20.13 7.92
C SER A 304 -10.30 19.31 7.19
N PRO A 305 -9.51 19.94 6.31
CA PRO A 305 -8.34 19.30 5.70
C PRO A 305 -7.36 18.77 6.76
N HIS A 306 -7.20 19.46 7.89
CA HIS A 306 -6.35 19.03 9.00
C HIS A 306 -6.79 17.69 9.57
N HIS A 307 -8.08 17.52 9.88
CA HIS A 307 -8.62 16.28 10.43
C HIS A 307 -8.40 15.10 9.48
N GLN A 308 -8.62 15.30 8.17
CA GLN A 308 -8.37 14.24 7.20
C GLN A 308 -6.87 13.90 7.08
N GLY A 309 -6.00 14.88 7.21
CA GLY A 309 -4.54 14.67 7.29
C GLY A 309 -4.16 13.79 8.49
N LEU A 310 -4.75 14.03 9.66
CA LEU A 310 -4.50 13.21 10.85
C LEU A 310 -4.98 11.77 10.66
N CYS A 311 -6.13 11.57 10.02
CA CYS A 311 -6.63 10.23 9.68
C CYS A 311 -5.67 9.48 8.75
N ALA A 312 -5.17 10.15 7.70
CA ALA A 312 -4.20 9.56 6.78
C ALA A 312 -2.89 9.16 7.47
N MET A 313 -2.42 9.98 8.42
CA MET A 313 -1.24 9.67 9.21
C MET A 313 -1.42 8.39 10.04
N VAL A 314 -2.59 8.20 10.66
CA VAL A 314 -2.90 6.99 11.44
C VAL A 314 -3.02 5.75 10.55
N SER A 315 -3.50 5.88 9.31
CA SER A 315 -3.57 4.73 8.40
C SER A 315 -2.19 4.15 8.08
N VAL A 316 -1.16 4.98 7.86
CA VAL A 316 0.24 4.53 7.70
C VAL A 316 0.76 3.84 8.96
N PHE A 317 0.40 4.36 10.14
CA PHE A 317 0.77 3.70 11.39
C PHE A 317 0.13 2.31 11.51
N ILE A 318 -1.14 2.16 11.19
CA ILE A 318 -1.85 0.87 11.22
C ILE A 318 -1.20 -0.10 10.23
N ASP A 319 -0.92 0.34 9.00
CA ASP A 319 -0.30 -0.49 7.97
C ASP A 319 1.05 -1.03 8.42
N THR A 320 1.99 -0.14 8.74
CA THR A 320 3.40 -0.53 8.92
C THR A 320 3.71 -0.94 10.35
N PHE A 321 3.27 -0.18 11.36
CA PHE A 321 3.63 -0.46 12.76
C PHE A 321 2.73 -1.51 13.44
N ILE A 322 1.56 -1.83 12.85
CA ILE A 322 0.70 -2.90 13.35
C ILE A 322 0.75 -4.09 12.38
N VAL A 323 0.11 -3.99 11.22
CA VAL A 323 -0.15 -5.15 10.36
C VAL A 323 1.14 -5.76 9.78
N LEU A 324 2.01 -4.93 9.22
CA LEU A 324 3.29 -5.40 8.65
C LEU A 324 4.20 -6.00 9.73
N ASN A 325 4.29 -5.37 10.91
CA ASN A 325 5.09 -5.90 12.01
C ASN A 325 4.60 -7.25 12.52
N LEU A 326 3.30 -7.52 12.50
CA LEU A 326 2.77 -8.84 12.86
C LEU A 326 3.29 -9.92 11.91
N THR A 327 3.37 -9.65 10.61
CA THR A 327 3.99 -10.56 9.65
C THR A 327 5.47 -10.75 9.94
N VAL A 328 6.20 -9.66 10.14
CA VAL A 328 7.64 -9.68 10.42
C VAL A 328 7.96 -10.52 11.65
N PHE A 329 7.28 -10.26 12.76
CA PHE A 329 7.52 -11.02 14.00
C PHE A 329 7.04 -12.45 13.88
N SER A 330 5.97 -12.74 13.14
CA SER A 330 5.58 -14.12 12.83
C SER A 330 6.67 -14.89 12.09
N VAL A 331 7.31 -14.28 11.10
CA VAL A 331 8.41 -14.88 10.33
C VAL A 331 9.67 -15.04 11.19
N LEU A 332 10.08 -13.97 11.90
CA LEU A 332 11.33 -13.99 12.68
C LEU A 332 11.26 -14.91 13.88
N THR A 333 10.16 -14.92 14.63
CA THR A 333 10.02 -15.74 15.84
C THR A 333 9.88 -17.22 15.53
N THR A 334 9.35 -17.57 14.36
CA THR A 334 9.27 -18.96 13.91
C THR A 334 10.57 -19.47 13.26
N GLY A 335 11.51 -18.57 12.89
CA GLY A 335 12.81 -18.93 12.34
C GLY A 335 12.75 -19.55 10.94
N VAL A 336 11.74 -19.24 10.14
CA VAL A 336 11.54 -19.83 8.81
C VAL A 336 12.37 -19.18 7.70
N MET A 337 13.13 -18.13 7.99
CA MET A 337 14.00 -17.46 7.00
C MET A 337 15.01 -18.42 6.33
N SER A 338 15.44 -19.46 7.04
CA SER A 338 16.37 -20.48 6.53
C SER A 338 15.76 -21.46 5.52
N THR A 339 14.44 -21.38 5.26
CA THR A 339 13.75 -22.33 4.37
C THR A 339 13.99 -22.05 2.89
N GLY A 340 14.59 -20.92 2.52
CA GLY A 340 14.78 -20.46 1.14
C GLY A 340 13.50 -20.02 0.43
N LYS A 341 12.35 -19.98 1.14
CA LYS A 341 11.10 -19.42 0.62
C LYS A 341 11.13 -17.90 0.64
N ASP A 342 10.34 -17.25 -0.23
CA ASP A 342 10.18 -15.80 -0.31
C ASP A 342 8.70 -15.42 -0.44
N GLY A 343 8.41 -14.13 -0.30
CA GLY A 343 7.08 -13.56 -0.47
C GLY A 343 6.01 -14.25 0.38
N THR A 344 4.85 -14.52 -0.21
CA THR A 344 3.72 -15.15 0.47
C THR A 344 4.07 -16.54 1.02
N ALA A 345 4.88 -17.32 0.29
CA ALA A 345 5.25 -18.67 0.70
C ALA A 345 6.06 -18.68 2.01
N LEU A 346 6.88 -17.64 2.28
CA LEU A 346 7.59 -17.50 3.53
C LEU A 346 6.62 -17.23 4.70
N THR A 347 5.64 -16.35 4.48
CA THR A 347 4.60 -16.06 5.49
C THR A 347 3.76 -17.31 5.76
N GLN A 348 3.36 -18.05 4.73
CA GLN A 348 2.65 -19.34 4.89
C GLN A 348 3.49 -20.35 5.68
N ALA A 349 4.79 -20.44 5.43
CA ALA A 349 5.70 -21.31 6.19
C ALA A 349 5.77 -20.94 7.68
N ALA A 350 5.73 -19.64 8.02
CA ALA A 350 5.69 -19.19 9.41
C ALA A 350 4.42 -19.66 10.14
N PHE A 351 3.27 -19.45 9.50
CA PHE A 351 1.98 -19.87 10.07
C PHE A 351 1.82 -21.41 10.08
N MET A 352 2.36 -22.11 9.08
CA MET A 352 2.41 -23.56 9.06
C MET A 352 3.18 -24.13 10.26
N LYS A 353 4.27 -23.48 10.67
CA LYS A 353 5.06 -23.93 11.83
C LYS A 353 4.27 -23.84 13.14
N GLY A 354 3.34 -22.88 13.28
CA GLY A 354 2.51 -22.74 14.46
C GLY A 354 1.19 -23.51 14.40
N PHE A 355 0.52 -23.48 13.27
CA PHE A 355 -0.84 -24.01 13.11
C PHE A 355 -0.95 -25.21 12.16
N GLY A 356 0.18 -25.75 11.71
CA GLY A 356 0.18 -26.83 10.72
C GLY A 356 -0.46 -26.41 9.40
N SER A 357 -1.10 -27.33 8.71
CA SER A 357 -1.76 -27.07 7.43
C SER A 357 -2.82 -25.97 7.49
N ALA A 358 -3.50 -25.81 8.63
CA ALA A 358 -4.47 -24.72 8.82
C ALA A 358 -3.82 -23.34 8.72
N GLY A 359 -2.54 -23.20 9.06
CA GLY A 359 -1.79 -21.95 8.93
C GLY A 359 -1.60 -21.51 7.48
N ILE A 360 -1.38 -22.45 6.56
CA ILE A 360 -1.26 -22.15 5.12
C ILE A 360 -2.59 -21.60 4.59
N ILE A 361 -3.70 -22.27 4.96
CA ILE A 361 -5.06 -21.85 4.55
C ILE A 361 -5.40 -20.50 5.16
N PHE A 362 -5.08 -20.28 6.44
CA PHE A 362 -5.31 -19.01 7.12
C PHE A 362 -4.65 -17.85 6.39
N VAL A 363 -3.36 -17.97 6.03
CA VAL A 363 -2.63 -16.94 5.30
C VAL A 363 -3.23 -16.73 3.91
N ALA A 364 -3.63 -17.79 3.18
CA ALA A 364 -4.25 -17.66 1.87
C ALA A 364 -5.58 -16.89 1.95
N VAL A 365 -6.42 -17.18 2.94
CA VAL A 365 -7.69 -16.47 3.17
C VAL A 365 -7.45 -15.01 3.57
N CYS A 366 -6.54 -14.75 4.49
CA CYS A 366 -6.18 -13.38 4.88
C CYS A 366 -5.63 -12.59 3.70
N LEU A 367 -4.73 -13.18 2.92
CA LEU A 367 -4.17 -12.55 1.73
C LEU A 367 -5.24 -12.28 0.67
N PHE A 368 -6.21 -13.17 0.49
CA PHE A 368 -7.34 -12.91 -0.39
C PHE A 368 -8.04 -11.61 0.00
N PHE A 369 -8.44 -11.45 1.25
CA PHE A 369 -9.14 -10.23 1.68
C PHE A 369 -8.26 -9.00 1.57
N PHE A 370 -6.99 -9.07 1.96
CA PHE A 370 -6.04 -7.96 1.87
C PHE A 370 -5.82 -7.55 0.40
N ALA A 371 -5.39 -8.47 -0.44
CA ALA A 371 -5.11 -8.18 -1.83
C ALA A 371 -6.37 -7.83 -2.62
N PHE A 372 -7.51 -8.44 -2.32
CA PHE A 372 -8.76 -8.13 -2.98
C PHE A 372 -9.27 -6.72 -2.64
N SER A 373 -9.21 -6.31 -1.37
CA SER A 373 -9.56 -4.94 -0.99
C SER A 373 -8.62 -3.91 -1.64
N THR A 374 -7.35 -4.26 -1.82
CA THR A 374 -6.39 -3.43 -2.57
C THR A 374 -6.76 -3.34 -4.04
N ILE A 375 -7.14 -4.44 -4.70
CA ILE A 375 -7.66 -4.43 -6.09
C ILE A 375 -8.80 -3.43 -6.22
N LEU A 376 -9.75 -3.45 -5.29
CA LEU A 376 -10.90 -2.52 -5.31
C LEU A 376 -10.44 -1.07 -5.19
N SER A 377 -9.58 -0.76 -4.22
CA SER A 377 -9.11 0.60 -3.97
C SER A 377 -8.23 1.12 -5.13
N TRP A 378 -7.32 0.30 -5.64
CA TRP A 378 -6.45 0.68 -6.76
C TRP A 378 -7.21 0.84 -8.08
N HIS A 379 -8.23 -0.02 -8.31
CA HIS A 379 -9.17 0.22 -9.42
C HIS A 379 -9.82 1.59 -9.30
N PHE A 380 -10.31 1.96 -8.11
CA PHE A 380 -10.92 3.26 -7.88
C PHE A 380 -9.93 4.42 -8.14
N PHE A 381 -8.68 4.34 -7.68
CA PHE A 381 -7.67 5.36 -7.92
C PHE A 381 -7.37 5.52 -9.42
N GLY A 382 -7.22 4.42 -10.13
CA GLY A 382 -7.07 4.44 -11.59
C GLY A 382 -8.29 5.01 -12.30
N LEU A 383 -9.51 4.64 -11.86
CA LEU A 383 -10.77 5.11 -12.44
C LEU A 383 -10.92 6.64 -12.36
N VAL A 384 -10.54 7.24 -11.22
CA VAL A 384 -10.56 8.71 -11.05
C VAL A 384 -9.66 9.38 -12.10
N ASN A 385 -8.48 8.82 -12.35
CA ASN A 385 -7.53 9.34 -13.33
C ASN A 385 -7.93 9.07 -14.78
N VAL A 386 -8.59 7.95 -15.06
CA VAL A 386 -9.19 7.67 -16.38
C VAL A 386 -10.31 8.67 -16.68
N LYS A 387 -11.20 8.93 -15.70
CA LYS A 387 -12.24 9.97 -15.84
C LYS A 387 -11.65 11.36 -16.08
N TYR A 388 -10.54 11.66 -15.41
CA TYR A 388 -9.83 12.93 -15.59
C TYR A 388 -9.25 13.10 -17.01
N LEU A 389 -8.65 12.04 -17.58
CA LEU A 389 -8.01 12.09 -18.92
C LEU A 389 -8.99 11.94 -20.06
N PHE A 390 -9.95 11.00 -19.95
CA PHE A 390 -10.78 10.53 -21.06
C PHE A 390 -12.28 10.72 -20.84
N GLY A 391 -12.67 11.24 -19.66
CA GLY A 391 -14.06 11.44 -19.28
C GLY A 391 -14.79 10.15 -18.86
N GLU A 392 -16.07 10.32 -18.51
CA GLU A 392 -16.89 9.25 -17.92
C GLU A 392 -17.08 8.03 -18.84
N LYS A 393 -17.12 8.24 -20.16
CA LYS A 393 -17.35 7.17 -21.14
C LYS A 393 -16.27 6.08 -21.14
N ALA A 394 -15.03 6.43 -20.76
CA ALA A 394 -13.92 5.51 -20.69
C ALA A 394 -13.97 4.55 -19.47
N SER A 395 -14.80 4.85 -18.47
CA SER A 395 -14.87 4.12 -17.20
C SER A 395 -15.17 2.63 -17.38
N LYS A 396 -16.13 2.30 -18.22
CA LYS A 396 -16.52 0.89 -18.47
C LYS A 396 -15.41 0.11 -19.16
N LEU A 397 -14.77 0.72 -20.17
CA LEU A 397 -13.65 0.09 -20.89
C LEU A 397 -12.47 -0.13 -19.94
N TYR A 398 -12.14 0.85 -19.11
CA TYR A 398 -11.09 0.72 -18.10
C TYR A 398 -11.38 -0.44 -17.14
N SER A 399 -12.58 -0.50 -16.56
CA SER A 399 -12.95 -1.58 -15.64
C SER A 399 -12.87 -2.95 -16.30
N LEU A 400 -13.27 -3.07 -17.57
CA LEU A 400 -13.13 -4.31 -18.33
C LEU A 400 -11.66 -4.71 -18.51
N ILE A 401 -10.80 -3.75 -18.86
CA ILE A 401 -9.35 -3.99 -18.99
C ILE A 401 -8.77 -4.46 -17.66
N VAL A 402 -9.15 -3.84 -16.54
CA VAL A 402 -8.68 -4.25 -15.20
C VAL A 402 -9.11 -5.70 -14.89
N VAL A 403 -10.35 -6.08 -15.19
CA VAL A 403 -10.84 -7.46 -15.01
C VAL A 403 -9.97 -8.45 -15.81
N VAL A 404 -9.64 -8.12 -17.06
CA VAL A 404 -8.73 -8.93 -17.89
C VAL A 404 -7.31 -8.96 -17.28
N CYS A 405 -6.79 -7.83 -16.79
CA CYS A 405 -5.50 -7.77 -16.11
C CYS A 405 -5.45 -8.67 -14.87
N ILE A 406 -6.53 -8.74 -14.08
CA ILE A 406 -6.62 -9.63 -12.91
C ILE A 406 -6.44 -11.09 -13.33
N VAL A 407 -7.10 -11.54 -14.41
CA VAL A 407 -6.93 -12.91 -14.91
C VAL A 407 -5.52 -13.15 -15.43
N ILE A 408 -5.01 -12.25 -16.26
CA ILE A 408 -3.65 -12.38 -16.83
C ILE A 408 -2.61 -12.37 -15.71
N GLY A 409 -2.76 -11.50 -14.72
CA GLY A 409 -1.84 -11.36 -13.59
C GLY A 409 -1.69 -12.65 -12.79
N SER A 410 -2.78 -13.41 -12.60
CA SER A 410 -2.73 -14.68 -11.87
C SER A 410 -1.84 -15.75 -12.55
N CYS A 411 -1.60 -15.62 -13.86
CA CYS A 411 -0.87 -16.61 -14.68
C CYS A 411 0.57 -16.19 -15.00
N LEU A 412 0.92 -14.92 -14.84
CA LEU A 412 2.23 -14.41 -15.24
C LEU A 412 3.33 -14.78 -14.23
N LYS A 413 4.57 -14.81 -14.72
CA LYS A 413 5.73 -14.89 -13.84
C LYS A 413 5.81 -13.63 -12.97
N LEU A 414 5.89 -13.83 -11.68
CA LEU A 414 5.84 -12.81 -10.64
C LEU A 414 6.85 -11.67 -10.87
N GLU A 415 8.08 -12.01 -11.27
CA GLU A 415 9.21 -11.09 -11.38
C GLU A 415 8.94 -9.92 -12.35
N LEU A 416 8.40 -10.20 -13.55
CA LEU A 416 8.11 -9.16 -14.54
C LEU A 416 7.01 -8.22 -14.06
N VAL A 417 5.95 -8.77 -13.45
CA VAL A 417 4.79 -7.99 -12.98
C VAL A 417 5.20 -7.05 -11.85
N TRP A 418 5.99 -7.55 -10.88
CA TRP A 418 6.53 -6.74 -9.82
C TRP A 418 7.47 -5.65 -10.33
N SER A 419 8.38 -5.99 -11.28
CA SER A 419 9.32 -5.03 -11.83
C SER A 419 8.62 -3.88 -12.57
N LEU A 420 7.57 -4.17 -13.33
CA LEU A 420 6.76 -3.16 -14.01
C LEU A 420 5.94 -2.31 -13.01
N ALA A 421 5.37 -2.93 -11.99
CA ALA A 421 4.67 -2.21 -10.93
C ALA A 421 5.61 -1.24 -10.20
N ASP A 422 6.78 -1.70 -9.78
CA ASP A 422 7.80 -0.88 -9.13
C ASP A 422 8.24 0.29 -10.03
N PHE A 423 8.42 0.06 -11.34
CA PHE A 423 8.84 1.08 -12.29
C PHE A 423 7.82 2.22 -12.41
N PHE A 424 6.55 1.90 -12.67
CA PHE A 424 5.51 2.90 -12.81
C PHE A 424 5.16 3.57 -11.47
N ASN A 425 5.21 2.84 -10.37
CA ASN A 425 5.10 3.41 -9.03
C ASN A 425 6.18 4.46 -8.78
N GLY A 426 7.43 4.14 -9.16
CA GLY A 426 8.53 5.09 -9.03
C GLY A 426 8.32 6.37 -9.85
N LEU A 427 7.83 6.23 -11.07
CA LEU A 427 7.58 7.38 -11.95
C LEU A 427 6.44 8.28 -11.44
N MET A 428 5.37 7.73 -10.85
CA MET A 428 4.26 8.53 -10.36
C MET A 428 4.61 9.35 -9.09
N VAL A 429 5.60 8.90 -8.32
CA VAL A 429 6.07 9.63 -7.13
C VAL A 429 6.61 11.01 -7.47
N ILE A 430 7.34 11.14 -8.59
CA ILE A 430 8.05 12.37 -8.95
C ILE A 430 7.11 13.57 -9.07
N PRO A 431 6.06 13.56 -9.91
CA PRO A 431 5.14 14.70 -10.00
C PRO A 431 4.40 14.98 -8.69
N ASN A 432 4.08 13.95 -7.89
CA ASN A 432 3.43 14.12 -6.61
C ASN A 432 4.31 14.86 -5.60
N VAL A 433 5.55 14.40 -5.43
CA VAL A 433 6.51 15.01 -4.49
C VAL A 433 6.82 16.46 -4.86
N LEU A 434 6.97 16.77 -6.14
CA LEU A 434 7.17 18.15 -6.59
C LEU A 434 6.02 19.07 -6.17
N ALA A 435 4.77 18.61 -6.32
CA ALA A 435 3.61 19.39 -5.90
C ALA A 435 3.51 19.52 -4.37
N LEU A 436 3.82 18.46 -3.63
CA LEU A 436 3.88 18.48 -2.18
C LEU A 436 4.86 19.54 -1.69
N LEU A 437 6.07 19.56 -2.21
CA LEU A 437 7.08 20.55 -1.83
C LEU A 437 6.65 21.97 -2.18
N ALA A 438 6.10 22.18 -3.38
CA ALA A 438 5.63 23.48 -3.83
C ALA A 438 4.48 24.04 -2.95
N LEU A 439 3.56 23.18 -2.50
CA LEU A 439 2.40 23.54 -1.70
C LEU A 439 2.60 23.38 -0.18
N SER A 440 3.81 23.06 0.26
CA SER A 440 4.13 22.80 1.68
C SER A 440 3.76 23.95 2.63
N GLY A 441 3.76 25.19 2.13
CA GLY A 441 3.34 26.36 2.89
C GLY A 441 1.85 26.34 3.26
N LEU A 442 0.98 25.82 2.38
CA LEU A 442 -0.44 25.65 2.62
C LEU A 442 -0.66 24.55 3.67
N VAL A 443 0.02 23.43 3.53
CA VAL A 443 -0.06 22.31 4.49
C VAL A 443 0.39 22.77 5.89
N ALA A 444 1.45 23.57 5.98
CA ALA A 444 1.91 24.10 7.25
C ALA A 444 0.93 25.10 7.89
N ARG A 445 0.12 25.81 7.11
CA ARG A 445 -0.97 26.65 7.64
C ARG A 445 -2.11 25.79 8.18
N ALA A 446 -2.59 24.83 7.39
CA ALA A 446 -3.64 23.92 7.82
C ALA A 446 -3.29 23.15 9.11
N SER A 447 -2.01 22.81 9.31
CA SER A 447 -1.56 22.11 10.52
C SER A 447 -1.66 22.93 11.82
N LYS A 448 -1.92 24.23 11.73
CA LYS A 448 -2.11 25.15 12.86
C LYS A 448 -3.57 25.43 13.18
N GLU A 449 -4.48 25.04 12.30
CA GLU A 449 -5.91 25.13 12.54
C GLU A 449 -6.30 24.14 13.65
N ARG A 450 -7.19 24.59 14.55
CA ARG A 450 -7.66 23.80 15.70
C ARG A 450 -8.99 23.16 15.37
#